data_c475984aa26ff372fc1bdc002229c421
#
_entry.id   c475984aa26ff372fc1bdc002229c421
#
_cell.length_a   1.000
_cell.length_b   1.000
_cell.length_c   1.000
_cell.angle_alpha   90.00
_cell.angle_beta   90.00
_cell.angle_gamma   90.00
#
_symmetry.space_group_name_H-M   'P 1'
#
loop_
_entity.id
_entity.type
_entity.pdbx_description
1 polymer ?
#
loop_
_entity_poly.entity_id
_entity_poly.type
_entity_poly.pdbx_seq_one_letter_code
_entity_poly.pdbx_strand_id
1 'polypeptide(L)'
;IAAYATGATKAYIYIRSEYGIAVARLKNALEQAKAAGFVGNNIFNSGFNLQIFLREGPGAFVCGEETALIKSLEGRRGMPRNKPPYPSEKGLFGKPTVVNNVETLANVPGIMLNGPKWFTATGTSDSSGTKLFALSGDTINTGIIEVPFGISLQEIIYEIGGGLNDDKQVKAVQIGGPSGSLIPEKGIDVKIDYKHFAEEGLMMGSGGMVVMDSSKCMVDIVKYFINFLQNESCGKCIPCREGTNRMYQIL
;
A
#
# COMPACT_ATOMS: atom_id res chain seq x y z
N ILE A 1 -14.11 13.55 -6.84
CA ILE A 1 -14.76 13.74 -5.53
C ILE A 1 -13.72 14.23 -4.52
N ALA A 2 -12.65 13.51 -4.28
CA ALA A 2 -11.62 13.89 -3.30
C ALA A 2 -10.97 15.25 -3.63
N ALA A 3 -10.66 15.50 -4.90
CA ALA A 3 -10.13 16.78 -5.34
C ALA A 3 -11.12 17.94 -5.09
N TYR A 4 -12.40 17.73 -5.40
CA TYR A 4 -13.44 18.71 -5.13
C TYR A 4 -13.56 19.02 -3.63
N ALA A 5 -13.61 18.01 -2.80
CA ALA A 5 -13.73 18.15 -1.35
C ALA A 5 -12.54 18.88 -0.69
N THR A 6 -11.35 18.77 -1.26
CA THR A 6 -10.13 19.45 -0.77
C THR A 6 -9.82 20.76 -1.50
N GLY A 7 -10.61 21.14 -2.51
CA GLY A 7 -10.36 22.32 -3.34
C GLY A 7 -9.17 22.20 -4.28
N ALA A 8 -8.68 20.97 -4.53
CA ALA A 8 -7.54 20.74 -5.41
C ALA A 8 -7.95 20.84 -6.88
N THR A 9 -7.25 21.65 -7.66
CA THR A 9 -7.48 21.84 -9.10
C THR A 9 -6.55 21.03 -9.98
N LYS A 10 -5.53 20.40 -9.38
CA LYS A 10 -4.58 19.51 -10.06
C LYS A 10 -4.40 18.24 -9.25
N ALA A 11 -4.49 17.11 -9.92
CA ALA A 11 -4.24 15.79 -9.32
C ALA A 11 -3.21 15.01 -10.15
N TYR A 12 -2.42 14.20 -9.48
CA TYR A 12 -1.41 13.36 -10.11
C TYR A 12 -1.63 11.92 -9.66
N ILE A 13 -1.86 11.04 -10.62
CA ILE A 13 -1.87 9.59 -10.40
C ILE A 13 -0.45 9.10 -10.66
N TYR A 14 0.26 8.72 -9.59
CA TYR A 14 1.60 8.15 -9.69
C TYR A 14 1.51 6.63 -9.70
N ILE A 15 1.97 6.00 -10.77
CA ILE A 15 1.90 4.56 -10.96
C ILE A 15 3.28 4.03 -11.39
N ARG A 16 3.61 2.81 -10.97
CA ARG A 16 4.85 2.15 -11.41
C ARG A 16 4.73 1.76 -12.88
N SER A 17 5.79 2.04 -13.64
CA SER A 17 5.83 1.74 -15.08
C SER A 17 5.70 0.25 -15.41
N GLU A 18 6.08 -0.63 -14.46
CA GLU A 18 5.95 -2.09 -14.61
C GLU A 18 4.48 -2.57 -14.69
N TYR A 19 3.53 -1.74 -14.26
CA TYR A 19 2.10 -2.09 -14.27
C TYR A 19 1.41 -1.69 -15.60
N GLY A 20 1.93 -2.17 -16.73
CA GLY A 20 1.49 -1.78 -18.06
C GLY A 20 -0.02 -1.88 -18.29
N ILE A 21 -0.67 -2.95 -17.83
CA ILE A 21 -2.14 -3.13 -17.92
C ILE A 21 -2.87 -2.03 -17.13
N ALA A 22 -2.43 -1.75 -15.91
CA ALA A 22 -3.05 -0.72 -15.07
C ALA A 22 -2.85 0.68 -15.68
N VAL A 23 -1.67 0.96 -16.24
CA VAL A 23 -1.38 2.22 -16.97
C VAL A 23 -2.35 2.39 -18.15
N ALA A 24 -2.52 1.35 -18.98
CA ALA A 24 -3.42 1.40 -20.13
C ALA A 24 -4.89 1.63 -19.71
N ARG A 25 -5.35 0.94 -18.66
CA ARG A 25 -6.71 1.11 -18.12
C ARG A 25 -6.93 2.49 -17.53
N LEU A 26 -5.96 3.05 -16.81
CA LEU A 26 -6.05 4.39 -16.26
C LEU A 26 -6.07 5.46 -17.35
N LYS A 27 -5.27 5.32 -18.42
CA LYS A 27 -5.30 6.23 -19.58
C LYS A 27 -6.71 6.23 -20.20
N ASN A 28 -7.26 5.05 -20.49
CA ASN A 28 -8.60 4.93 -21.04
C ASN A 28 -9.68 5.52 -20.10
N ALA A 29 -9.63 5.22 -18.81
CA ALA A 29 -10.57 5.79 -17.83
C ALA A 29 -10.50 7.31 -17.75
N LEU A 30 -9.30 7.90 -17.83
CA LEU A 30 -9.13 9.35 -17.85
C LEU A 30 -9.67 10.00 -19.13
N GLU A 31 -9.52 9.34 -20.28
CA GLU A 31 -10.11 9.80 -21.55
C GLU A 31 -11.64 9.76 -21.48
N GLN A 32 -12.22 8.68 -20.98
CA GLN A 32 -13.67 8.57 -20.77
C GLN A 32 -14.19 9.62 -19.78
N ALA A 33 -13.49 9.83 -18.66
CA ALA A 33 -13.86 10.85 -17.68
C ALA A 33 -13.82 12.27 -18.26
N LYS A 34 -12.84 12.57 -19.11
CA LYS A 34 -12.77 13.85 -19.85
C LYS A 34 -13.91 13.99 -20.84
N ALA A 35 -14.18 12.95 -21.63
CA ALA A 35 -15.27 12.96 -22.60
C ALA A 35 -16.65 13.13 -21.94
N ALA A 36 -16.82 12.55 -20.75
CA ALA A 36 -18.04 12.67 -19.95
C ALA A 36 -18.13 13.99 -19.13
N GLY A 37 -17.13 14.88 -19.23
CA GLY A 37 -17.14 16.15 -18.50
C GLY A 37 -16.87 16.06 -17.00
N PHE A 38 -16.32 14.94 -16.52
CA PHE A 38 -15.96 14.75 -15.10
C PHE A 38 -14.58 15.31 -14.76
N VAL A 39 -13.77 15.60 -15.77
CA VAL A 39 -12.43 16.17 -15.65
C VAL A 39 -12.27 17.26 -16.72
N GLY A 40 -11.73 18.41 -16.35
CA GLY A 40 -11.56 19.55 -17.24
C GLY A 40 -11.97 20.85 -16.59
N ASN A 41 -12.54 21.76 -17.39
CA ASN A 41 -12.97 23.07 -16.95
C ASN A 41 -14.47 23.09 -16.66
N ASN A 42 -14.86 23.88 -15.66
CA ASN A 42 -16.26 24.15 -15.29
C ASN A 42 -17.11 22.88 -15.17
N ILE A 43 -16.60 21.89 -14.44
CA ILE A 43 -17.23 20.57 -14.26
C ILE A 43 -18.66 20.76 -13.70
N PHE A 44 -19.65 20.19 -14.41
CA PHE A 44 -21.08 20.31 -14.08
C PHE A 44 -21.59 21.76 -13.93
N ASN A 45 -20.99 22.72 -14.63
CA ASN A 45 -21.31 24.15 -14.51
C ASN A 45 -21.17 24.72 -13.08
N SER A 46 -20.32 24.10 -12.27
CA SER A 46 -20.06 24.48 -10.87
C SER A 46 -18.97 25.55 -10.68
N GLY A 47 -18.28 25.91 -11.76
CA GLY A 47 -17.06 26.74 -11.70
C GLY A 47 -15.81 25.94 -11.27
N PHE A 48 -15.95 24.68 -10.91
CA PHE A 48 -14.82 23.83 -10.52
C PHE A 48 -14.03 23.34 -11.71
N ASN A 49 -12.70 23.44 -11.61
CA ASN A 49 -11.77 22.94 -12.64
C ASN A 49 -10.87 21.88 -12.04
N LEU A 50 -10.66 20.78 -12.77
CA LEU A 50 -9.76 19.72 -12.36
C LEU A 50 -8.94 19.19 -13.53
N GLN A 51 -7.63 19.21 -13.39
CA GLN A 51 -6.70 18.55 -14.30
C GLN A 51 -6.09 17.33 -13.62
N ILE A 52 -6.17 16.17 -14.26
CA ILE A 52 -5.57 14.93 -13.76
C ILE A 52 -4.43 14.51 -14.68
N PHE A 53 -3.25 14.29 -14.11
CA PHE A 53 -2.05 13.85 -14.80
C PHE A 53 -1.67 12.44 -14.39
N LEU A 54 -1.51 11.54 -15.34
CA LEU A 54 -0.90 10.24 -15.08
C LEU A 54 0.62 10.37 -15.20
N ARG A 55 1.34 9.89 -14.19
CA ARG A 55 2.81 9.88 -14.12
C ARG A 55 3.32 8.49 -13.84
N GLU A 56 4.07 7.95 -14.79
CA GLU A 56 4.73 6.65 -14.65
C GLU A 56 6.05 6.85 -13.91
N GLY A 57 6.18 6.19 -12.76
CA GLY A 57 7.38 6.23 -11.94
C GLY A 57 8.34 5.08 -12.25
N PRO A 58 9.63 5.20 -11.88
CA PRO A 58 10.66 4.20 -12.19
C PRO A 58 10.58 2.90 -11.36
N GLY A 59 9.49 2.67 -10.62
CA GLY A 59 9.29 1.46 -9.85
C GLY A 59 10.11 1.35 -8.55
N ALA A 60 10.87 2.38 -8.18
CA ALA A 60 11.67 2.38 -6.97
C ALA A 60 10.80 2.26 -5.70
N PHE A 61 11.13 1.30 -4.82
CA PHE A 61 10.39 1.04 -3.58
C PHE A 61 10.33 2.26 -2.67
N VAL A 62 11.41 3.03 -2.58
CA VAL A 62 11.48 4.26 -1.78
C VAL A 62 10.44 5.31 -2.20
N CYS A 63 9.99 5.31 -3.46
CA CYS A 63 8.95 6.23 -3.94
C CYS A 63 7.54 5.87 -3.42
N GLY A 64 7.38 4.80 -2.64
CA GLY A 64 6.20 4.52 -1.84
C GLY A 64 6.05 5.46 -0.64
N GLU A 65 7.16 6.06 -0.16
CA GLU A 65 7.10 7.12 0.85
C GLU A 65 6.69 8.44 0.19
N GLU A 66 5.72 9.14 0.78
CA GLU A 66 5.03 10.28 0.16
C GLU A 66 5.96 11.43 -0.25
N THR A 67 6.99 11.74 0.54
CA THR A 67 7.91 12.84 0.22
C THR A 67 8.93 12.45 -0.85
N ALA A 68 9.29 11.17 -0.94
CA ALA A 68 10.10 10.64 -2.03
C ALA A 68 9.30 10.58 -3.33
N LEU A 69 8.02 10.19 -3.28
CA LEU A 69 7.09 10.23 -4.40
C LEU A 69 6.97 11.66 -4.96
N ILE A 70 6.76 12.65 -4.09
CA ILE A 70 6.69 14.07 -4.48
C ILE A 70 7.97 14.52 -5.19
N LYS A 71 9.14 14.17 -4.67
CA LYS A 71 10.42 14.49 -5.34
C LYS A 71 10.56 13.82 -6.71
N SER A 72 10.11 12.58 -6.83
CA SER A 72 10.09 11.87 -8.11
C SER A 72 9.17 12.57 -9.12
N LEU A 73 7.99 13.03 -8.70
CA LEU A 73 7.09 13.85 -9.52
C LEU A 73 7.71 15.17 -9.96
N GLU A 74 8.58 15.76 -9.14
CA GLU A 74 9.34 16.98 -9.44
C GLU A 74 10.54 16.74 -10.35
N GLY A 75 10.76 15.50 -10.82
CA GLY A 75 11.91 15.13 -11.66
C GLY A 75 13.23 15.05 -10.88
N ARG A 76 13.17 14.95 -9.57
CA ARG A 76 14.33 14.79 -8.69
C ARG A 76 14.48 13.35 -8.25
N ARG A 77 15.65 13.00 -7.71
CA ARG A 77 15.88 11.68 -7.09
C ARG A 77 14.88 11.44 -5.95
N GLY A 78 14.19 10.29 -5.98
CA GLY A 78 13.26 9.86 -4.95
C GLY A 78 13.95 9.61 -3.62
N MET A 79 14.05 10.63 -2.81
CA MET A 79 14.65 10.59 -1.47
C MET A 79 13.67 11.21 -0.48
N PRO A 80 13.39 10.55 0.65
CA PRO A 80 12.53 11.10 1.69
C PRO A 80 13.12 12.38 2.30
N ARG A 81 12.26 13.22 2.82
CA ARG A 81 12.64 14.37 3.66
C ARG A 81 12.04 14.27 5.04
N ASN A 82 12.67 14.94 6.00
CA ASN A 82 12.13 15.03 7.35
C ASN A 82 10.83 15.84 7.35
N LYS A 83 9.93 15.49 8.25
CA LYS A 83 8.69 16.20 8.56
C LYS A 83 8.82 16.76 9.99
N PRO A 84 8.33 17.96 10.29
CA PRO A 84 7.75 18.99 9.43
C PRO A 84 8.75 19.63 8.43
N PRO A 85 8.27 20.31 7.36
CA PRO A 85 6.87 20.52 7.01
C PRO A 85 6.22 19.27 6.41
N TYR A 86 4.95 19.05 6.69
CA TYR A 86 4.16 17.97 6.10
C TYR A 86 3.78 18.29 4.65
N PRO A 87 3.43 17.30 3.81
CA PRO A 87 2.96 17.54 2.45
C PRO A 87 1.75 18.46 2.38
N SER A 88 0.86 18.41 3.36
CA SER A 88 -0.30 19.31 3.50
C SER A 88 0.08 20.78 3.65
N GLU A 89 1.29 21.06 4.14
CA GLU A 89 1.82 22.42 4.28
C GLU A 89 2.72 22.77 3.08
N LYS A 90 3.61 21.87 2.70
CA LYS A 90 4.60 22.08 1.64
C LYS A 90 4.89 20.77 0.92
N GLY A 91 4.08 20.43 -0.07
CA GLY A 91 4.18 19.24 -0.89
C GLY A 91 4.73 19.51 -2.30
N LEU A 92 4.02 19.03 -3.33
CA LEU A 92 4.41 19.07 -4.73
C LEU A 92 4.59 20.52 -5.22
N PHE A 93 5.75 20.81 -5.78
CA PHE A 93 6.17 22.17 -6.20
C PHE A 93 6.01 23.23 -5.10
N GLY A 94 6.19 22.81 -3.84
CA GLY A 94 6.06 23.69 -2.68
C GLY A 94 4.64 24.09 -2.33
N LYS A 95 3.62 23.48 -2.94
CA LYS A 95 2.20 23.74 -2.68
C LYS A 95 1.62 22.73 -1.66
N PRO A 96 0.59 23.09 -0.89
CA PRO A 96 -0.14 22.13 -0.10
C PRO A 96 -0.62 20.96 -0.95
N THR A 97 -0.37 19.74 -0.50
CA THR A 97 -0.64 18.52 -1.27
C THR A 97 -1.21 17.46 -0.37
N VAL A 98 -2.36 16.90 -0.76
CA VAL A 98 -2.96 15.72 -0.14
C VAL A 98 -2.47 14.49 -0.88
N VAL A 99 -1.96 13.50 -0.15
CA VAL A 99 -1.52 12.22 -0.71
C VAL A 99 -2.42 11.12 -0.18
N ASN A 100 -2.97 10.31 -1.08
CA ASN A 100 -3.86 9.20 -0.74
C ASN A 100 -3.46 7.95 -1.51
N ASN A 101 -3.63 6.79 -0.86
CA ASN A 101 -3.53 5.50 -1.52
C ASN A 101 -4.73 5.28 -2.46
N VAL A 102 -4.53 4.55 -3.55
CA VAL A 102 -5.58 4.19 -4.52
C VAL A 102 -6.68 3.36 -3.86
N GLU A 103 -6.34 2.42 -2.97
CA GLU A 103 -7.30 1.62 -2.22
C GLU A 103 -8.26 2.50 -1.38
N THR A 104 -7.72 3.53 -0.71
CA THR A 104 -8.53 4.53 0.02
C THR A 104 -9.51 5.25 -0.91
N LEU A 105 -9.03 5.73 -2.05
CA LEU A 105 -9.89 6.45 -3.01
C LEU A 105 -10.91 5.55 -3.70
N ALA A 106 -10.61 4.26 -3.88
CA ALA A 106 -11.53 3.29 -4.47
C ALA A 106 -12.79 3.07 -3.62
N ASN A 107 -12.71 3.27 -2.30
CA ASN A 107 -13.86 3.16 -1.41
C ASN A 107 -14.81 4.38 -1.48
N VAL A 108 -14.30 5.55 -1.90
CA VAL A 108 -15.08 6.80 -1.88
C VAL A 108 -16.37 6.73 -2.70
N PRO A 109 -16.40 6.19 -3.94
CA PRO A 109 -17.65 6.08 -4.69
C PRO A 109 -18.69 5.23 -3.99
N GLY A 110 -18.31 4.07 -3.43
CA GLY A 110 -19.20 3.20 -2.67
C GLY A 110 -19.80 3.88 -1.45
N ILE A 111 -18.97 4.62 -0.70
CA ILE A 111 -19.42 5.39 0.48
C ILE A 111 -20.39 6.50 0.07
N MET A 112 -20.11 7.20 -1.01
CA MET A 112 -20.99 8.28 -1.49
C MET A 112 -22.35 7.78 -1.98
N LEU A 113 -22.39 6.60 -2.60
CA LEU A 113 -23.63 5.99 -3.12
C LEU A 113 -24.48 5.36 -2.01
N ASN A 114 -23.86 4.68 -1.05
CA ASN A 114 -24.55 3.84 -0.09
C ASN A 114 -24.57 4.44 1.34
N GLY A 115 -23.81 5.51 1.55
CA GLY A 115 -23.69 6.21 2.83
C GLY A 115 -22.67 5.58 3.79
N PRO A 116 -22.28 6.32 4.84
CA PRO A 116 -21.26 5.89 5.79
C PRO A 116 -21.63 4.62 6.57
N LYS A 117 -22.92 4.42 6.86
CA LYS A 117 -23.39 3.20 7.56
C LYS A 117 -23.14 1.93 6.77
N TRP A 118 -23.21 1.98 5.45
CA TRP A 118 -22.85 0.86 4.59
C TRP A 118 -21.39 0.45 4.78
N PHE A 119 -20.49 1.43 4.81
CA PHE A 119 -19.06 1.15 4.98
C PHE A 119 -18.73 0.63 6.38
N THR A 120 -19.35 1.20 7.43
CA THR A 120 -19.11 0.81 8.81
C THR A 120 -19.86 -0.46 9.24
N ALA A 121 -20.75 -0.99 8.40
CA ALA A 121 -21.41 -2.28 8.64
C ALA A 121 -20.45 -3.48 8.46
N THR A 122 -19.30 -3.26 7.82
CA THR A 122 -18.27 -4.28 7.61
C THR A 122 -17.00 -3.87 8.35
N GLY A 123 -16.28 -4.83 8.89
CA GLY A 123 -15.06 -4.58 9.67
C GLY A 123 -15.30 -4.51 11.18
N THR A 124 -14.39 -3.85 11.88
CA THR A 124 -14.43 -3.67 13.34
C THR A 124 -14.83 -2.24 13.71
N SER A 125 -15.00 -1.98 15.01
CA SER A 125 -15.25 -0.62 15.51
C SER A 125 -14.08 0.34 15.26
N ASP A 126 -12.85 -0.18 15.23
CA ASP A 126 -11.61 0.59 15.08
C ASP A 126 -11.12 0.61 13.62
N SER A 127 -11.51 -0.39 12.81
CA SER A 127 -11.12 -0.53 11.40
C SER A 127 -12.33 -0.95 10.56
N SER A 128 -13.01 0.02 9.96
CA SER A 128 -14.20 -0.24 9.13
C SER A 128 -13.85 -0.62 7.70
N GLY A 129 -14.72 -1.40 7.07
CA GLY A 129 -14.61 -1.81 5.67
C GLY A 129 -13.77 -3.05 5.48
N THR A 130 -13.15 -3.13 4.31
CA THR A 130 -12.35 -4.25 3.84
C THR A 130 -10.90 -3.85 3.60
N LYS A 131 -10.02 -4.85 3.47
CA LYS A 131 -8.63 -4.67 3.10
C LYS A 131 -8.23 -5.65 2.02
N LEU A 132 -7.49 -5.15 1.01
CA LEU A 132 -6.88 -5.99 -0.01
C LEU A 132 -5.54 -6.55 0.49
N PHE A 133 -5.35 -7.86 0.30
CA PHE A 133 -4.07 -8.53 0.52
C PHE A 133 -3.58 -9.24 -0.74
N ALA A 134 -2.28 -9.14 -0.99
CA ALA A 134 -1.58 -9.98 -1.93
C ALA A 134 -1.08 -11.22 -1.16
N LEU A 135 -1.88 -12.29 -1.18
CA LEU A 135 -1.56 -13.56 -0.54
C LEU A 135 -0.62 -14.36 -1.43
N SER A 136 0.51 -14.76 -0.89
CA SER A 136 1.56 -15.50 -1.59
C SER A 136 2.35 -16.40 -0.64
N GLY A 137 3.32 -17.13 -1.16
CA GLY A 137 4.15 -18.05 -0.40
C GLY A 137 3.71 -19.50 -0.55
N ASP A 138 3.75 -20.27 0.53
CA ASP A 138 3.54 -21.72 0.52
C ASP A 138 2.06 -22.13 0.71
N THR A 139 1.12 -21.20 0.57
CA THR A 139 -0.32 -21.48 0.58
C THR A 139 -0.80 -22.04 -0.76
N ILE A 140 -1.84 -22.89 -0.75
CA ILE A 140 -2.39 -23.52 -1.95
C ILE A 140 -2.93 -22.48 -2.94
N ASN A 141 -3.77 -21.56 -2.46
CA ASN A 141 -4.34 -20.50 -3.28
C ASN A 141 -3.56 -19.21 -3.06
N THR A 142 -3.05 -18.63 -4.13
CA THR A 142 -2.33 -17.35 -4.13
C THR A 142 -3.06 -16.33 -5.00
N GLY A 143 -2.93 -15.05 -4.67
CA GLY A 143 -3.55 -13.99 -5.47
C GLY A 143 -3.91 -12.75 -4.65
N ILE A 144 -4.74 -11.90 -5.24
CA ILE A 144 -5.31 -10.74 -4.53
C ILE A 144 -6.63 -11.17 -3.91
N ILE A 145 -6.73 -10.98 -2.59
CA ILE A 145 -7.94 -11.26 -1.83
C ILE A 145 -8.46 -9.97 -1.20
N GLU A 146 -9.77 -9.86 -1.06
CA GLU A 146 -10.42 -8.79 -0.31
C GLU A 146 -11.12 -9.40 0.90
N VAL A 147 -10.79 -8.92 2.09
CA VAL A 147 -11.32 -9.47 3.35
C VAL A 147 -11.81 -8.35 4.27
N PRO A 148 -12.84 -8.60 5.09
CA PRO A 148 -13.27 -7.65 6.10
C PRO A 148 -12.20 -7.49 7.18
N PHE A 149 -12.05 -6.30 7.74
CA PHE A 149 -11.31 -6.14 8.98
C PHE A 149 -11.93 -6.99 10.09
N GLY A 150 -11.12 -7.51 10.99
CA GLY A 150 -11.54 -8.40 12.07
C GLY A 150 -11.40 -9.89 11.76
N ILE A 151 -11.16 -10.29 10.50
CA ILE A 151 -10.76 -11.65 10.14
C ILE A 151 -9.39 -11.99 10.75
N SER A 152 -9.14 -13.23 11.13
CA SER A 152 -7.81 -13.66 11.59
C SER A 152 -6.88 -14.06 10.44
N LEU A 153 -5.58 -14.03 10.68
CA LEU A 153 -4.61 -14.60 9.73
C LEU A 153 -4.84 -16.09 9.52
N GLN A 154 -5.25 -16.80 10.55
CA GLN A 154 -5.57 -18.22 10.48
C GLN A 154 -6.69 -18.50 9.48
N GLU A 155 -7.82 -17.76 9.55
CA GLU A 155 -8.92 -17.87 8.59
C GLU A 155 -8.45 -17.54 7.17
N ILE A 156 -7.63 -16.50 6.98
CA ILE A 156 -7.08 -16.16 5.66
C ILE A 156 -6.24 -17.30 5.10
N ILE A 157 -5.37 -17.90 5.89
CA ILE A 157 -4.45 -18.95 5.43
C ILE A 157 -5.20 -20.24 5.11
N TYR A 158 -6.08 -20.68 6.01
CA TYR A 158 -6.69 -22.01 5.90
C TYR A 158 -7.99 -22.03 5.10
N GLU A 159 -8.86 -21.03 5.27
CA GLU A 159 -10.16 -21.00 4.59
C GLU A 159 -10.07 -20.38 3.20
N ILE A 160 -9.36 -19.26 3.05
CA ILE A 160 -9.22 -18.56 1.77
C ILE A 160 -8.03 -19.11 0.99
N GLY A 161 -6.88 -19.22 1.65
CA GLY A 161 -5.64 -19.76 1.09
C GLY A 161 -5.65 -21.26 0.84
N GLY A 162 -6.63 -21.99 1.41
CA GLY A 162 -6.76 -23.43 1.28
C GLY A 162 -5.74 -24.23 2.09
N GLY A 163 -5.04 -23.59 3.02
CA GLY A 163 -3.98 -24.20 3.80
C GLY A 163 -2.66 -24.33 3.04
N LEU A 164 -1.82 -25.27 3.45
CA LEU A 164 -0.51 -25.55 2.88
C LEU A 164 -0.49 -26.91 2.18
N ASN A 165 0.42 -27.10 1.24
CA ASN A 165 0.60 -28.38 0.56
C ASN A 165 1.27 -29.42 1.50
N ASP A 166 1.05 -30.70 1.23
CA ASP A 166 1.78 -31.84 1.80
C ASP A 166 1.69 -31.93 3.34
N ASP A 167 0.57 -31.60 3.94
CA ASP A 167 0.35 -31.62 5.40
C ASP A 167 1.38 -30.80 6.21
N LYS A 168 2.04 -29.86 5.57
CA LYS A 168 2.99 -28.95 6.21
C LYS A 168 2.28 -27.96 7.12
N GLN A 169 2.99 -27.50 8.14
CA GLN A 169 2.50 -26.51 9.08
C GLN A 169 3.01 -25.13 8.74
N VAL A 170 2.23 -24.10 9.06
CA VAL A 170 2.70 -22.72 9.00
C VAL A 170 3.85 -22.53 9.97
N LYS A 171 4.97 -22.01 9.52
CA LYS A 171 6.07 -21.59 10.37
C LYS A 171 5.99 -20.14 10.77
N ALA A 172 5.70 -19.30 9.80
CA ALA A 172 5.52 -17.86 10.00
C ALA A 172 4.74 -17.24 8.83
N VAL A 173 4.19 -16.07 9.09
CA VAL A 173 3.59 -15.21 8.05
C VAL A 173 4.31 -13.86 8.07
N GLN A 174 4.81 -13.44 6.93
CA GLN A 174 5.33 -12.09 6.77
C GLN A 174 4.19 -11.18 6.31
N ILE A 175 3.98 -10.07 7.00
CA ILE A 175 2.96 -9.07 6.69
C ILE A 175 3.57 -7.66 6.75
N GLY A 176 3.00 -6.74 5.97
CA GLY A 176 3.47 -5.34 5.96
C GLY A 176 4.60 -5.05 4.98
N GLY A 177 4.91 -5.99 4.08
CA GLY A 177 5.98 -5.85 3.08
C GLY A 177 7.39 -6.16 3.64
N PRO A 178 8.46 -5.98 2.87
CA PRO A 178 9.82 -6.43 3.22
C PRO A 178 10.38 -5.89 4.55
N SER A 179 9.90 -4.75 5.02
CA SER A 179 10.25 -4.17 6.32
C SER A 179 9.20 -4.40 7.40
N GLY A 180 8.20 -5.22 7.11
CA GLY A 180 7.10 -5.52 8.02
C GLY A 180 7.43 -6.56 9.08
N SER A 181 6.40 -7.19 9.60
CA SER A 181 6.50 -8.11 10.73
C SER A 181 6.51 -9.57 10.26
N LEU A 182 7.23 -10.41 10.98
CA LEU A 182 7.16 -11.87 10.88
C LEU A 182 6.34 -12.39 12.07
N ILE A 183 5.20 -12.96 11.79
CA ILE A 183 4.27 -13.50 12.79
C ILE A 183 4.49 -15.02 12.83
N PRO A 184 4.96 -15.60 13.95
CA PRO A 184 5.14 -17.03 14.07
C PRO A 184 3.79 -17.76 14.14
N GLU A 185 3.78 -19.08 13.95
CA GLU A 185 2.59 -19.94 14.02
C GLU A 185 1.70 -19.64 15.23
N LYS A 186 2.31 -19.44 16.40
CA LYS A 186 1.58 -19.16 17.66
C LYS A 186 0.78 -17.86 17.65
N GLY A 187 1.03 -16.96 16.71
CA GLY A 187 0.38 -15.65 16.61
C GLY A 187 -0.56 -15.52 15.40
N ILE A 188 -0.84 -16.58 14.65
CA ILE A 188 -1.70 -16.50 13.46
C ILE A 188 -3.19 -16.32 13.76
N ASP A 189 -3.60 -16.44 15.00
CA ASP A 189 -4.95 -16.09 15.47
C ASP A 189 -5.19 -14.58 15.58
N VAL A 190 -4.12 -13.77 15.40
CA VAL A 190 -4.21 -12.30 15.40
C VAL A 190 -5.21 -11.81 14.36
N LYS A 191 -6.08 -10.89 14.79
CA LYS A 191 -7.10 -10.30 13.92
C LYS A 191 -6.53 -9.13 13.11
N ILE A 192 -6.91 -9.08 11.84
CA ILE A 192 -6.56 -7.99 10.92
C ILE A 192 -7.30 -6.73 11.34
N ASP A 193 -6.62 -5.87 12.08
CA ASP A 193 -7.12 -4.58 12.56
C ASP A 193 -5.94 -3.64 12.82
N TYR A 194 -6.05 -2.38 12.42
CA TYR A 194 -4.94 -1.43 12.56
C TYR A 194 -4.55 -1.17 14.01
N LYS A 195 -5.55 -1.05 14.89
CA LYS A 195 -5.31 -0.79 16.31
C LYS A 195 -4.71 -2.02 16.98
N HIS A 196 -5.31 -3.19 16.75
CA HIS A 196 -4.81 -4.44 17.31
C HIS A 196 -3.38 -4.74 16.84
N PHE A 197 -3.08 -4.55 15.56
CA PHE A 197 -1.72 -4.70 15.04
C PHE A 197 -0.73 -3.74 15.71
N ALA A 198 -1.12 -2.47 15.92
CA ALA A 198 -0.28 -1.50 16.58
C ALA A 198 0.00 -1.86 18.06
N GLU A 199 -0.99 -2.39 18.77
CA GLU A 199 -0.87 -2.87 20.14
C GLU A 199 0.09 -4.06 20.26
N GLU A 200 0.08 -4.96 19.27
CA GLU A 200 1.00 -6.11 19.16
C GLU A 200 2.36 -5.75 18.54
N GLY A 201 2.60 -4.48 18.22
CA GLY A 201 3.83 -4.03 17.56
C GLY A 201 3.99 -4.51 16.12
N LEU A 202 2.88 -4.90 15.48
CA LEU A 202 2.83 -5.38 14.10
C LEU A 202 2.56 -4.24 13.12
N MET A 203 2.92 -4.45 11.86
CA MET A 203 2.70 -3.48 10.78
C MET A 203 1.82 -4.07 9.69
N MET A 204 0.67 -3.42 9.41
CA MET A 204 -0.23 -3.83 8.33
C MET A 204 0.37 -3.59 6.94
N GLY A 205 1.07 -2.48 6.75
CA GLY A 205 1.63 -2.07 5.48
C GLY A 205 0.58 -1.93 4.37
N SER A 206 0.99 -2.24 3.14
CA SER A 206 0.14 -2.15 1.94
C SER A 206 -0.65 -3.44 1.63
N GLY A 207 -0.61 -4.44 2.50
CA GLY A 207 -1.33 -5.70 2.32
C GLY A 207 -0.53 -6.81 1.64
N GLY A 208 0.81 -6.73 1.62
CA GLY A 208 1.64 -7.88 1.26
C GLY A 208 1.58 -8.94 2.36
N MET A 209 1.32 -10.21 1.99
CA MET A 209 1.26 -11.34 2.90
C MET A 209 1.97 -12.54 2.28
N VAL A 210 3.00 -13.04 2.97
CA VAL A 210 3.76 -14.22 2.52
C VAL A 210 3.69 -15.29 3.59
N VAL A 211 3.07 -16.40 3.26
CA VAL A 211 2.96 -17.59 4.14
C VAL A 211 4.20 -18.46 3.94
N MET A 212 4.80 -18.90 5.04
CA MET A 212 5.99 -19.74 5.04
C MET A 212 5.73 -21.03 5.80
N ASP A 213 6.05 -22.16 5.18
CA ASP A 213 5.90 -23.47 5.77
C ASP A 213 7.07 -23.87 6.70
N SER A 214 6.93 -25.01 7.36
CA SER A 214 7.92 -25.55 8.31
C SER A 214 9.30 -25.85 7.69
N SER A 215 9.42 -25.97 6.36
CA SER A 215 10.70 -26.23 5.69
C SER A 215 11.59 -25.00 5.54
N LYS A 216 11.05 -23.78 5.72
CA LYS A 216 11.80 -22.54 5.50
C LYS A 216 12.76 -22.23 6.64
N CYS A 217 13.95 -21.77 6.29
CA CYS A 217 14.87 -21.19 7.26
C CYS A 217 14.55 -19.71 7.49
N MET A 218 14.23 -19.33 8.73
CA MET A 218 13.87 -17.94 9.03
C MET A 218 15.05 -16.97 8.88
N VAL A 219 16.27 -17.44 9.11
CA VAL A 219 17.48 -16.63 8.90
C VAL A 219 17.64 -16.29 7.42
N ASP A 220 17.46 -17.25 6.52
CA ASP A 220 17.54 -17.03 5.08
C ASP A 220 16.43 -16.09 4.59
N ILE A 221 15.23 -16.21 5.14
CA ILE A 221 14.10 -15.31 4.83
C ILE A 221 14.42 -13.87 5.26
N VAL A 222 14.92 -13.68 6.50
CA VAL A 222 15.30 -12.35 6.97
C VAL A 222 16.45 -11.77 6.13
N LYS A 223 17.44 -12.61 5.80
CA LYS A 223 18.55 -12.23 4.92
C LYS A 223 18.06 -11.78 3.54
N TYR A 224 17.09 -12.49 2.95
CA TYR A 224 16.47 -12.12 1.69
C TYR A 224 15.80 -10.72 1.76
N PHE A 225 15.02 -10.46 2.81
CA PHE A 225 14.38 -9.15 2.98
C PHE A 225 15.39 -8.03 3.25
N ILE A 226 16.43 -8.28 4.04
CA ILE A 226 17.51 -7.30 4.26
C ILE A 226 18.25 -6.98 2.96
N ASN A 227 18.52 -7.99 2.13
CA ASN A 227 19.13 -7.78 0.80
C ASN A 227 18.24 -6.90 -0.09
N PHE A 228 16.93 -7.15 -0.10
CA PHE A 228 15.98 -6.30 -0.82
C PHE A 228 16.03 -4.85 -0.30
N LEU A 229 15.97 -4.64 1.01
CA LEU A 229 16.02 -3.30 1.61
C LEU A 229 17.34 -2.58 1.33
N GLN A 230 18.45 -3.30 1.31
CA GLN A 230 19.76 -2.76 0.94
C GLN A 230 19.78 -2.26 -0.50
N ASN A 231 19.27 -3.07 -1.43
CA ASN A 231 19.23 -2.75 -2.86
C ASN A 231 18.28 -1.58 -3.18
N GLU A 232 17.17 -1.47 -2.44
CA GLU A 232 16.16 -0.41 -2.61
C GLU A 232 16.46 0.85 -1.78
N SER A 233 17.52 0.84 -0.99
CA SER A 233 17.91 2.02 -0.18
C SER A 233 18.23 3.21 -1.08
N CYS A 234 17.65 4.38 -0.77
CA CYS A 234 18.03 5.63 -1.44
C CYS A 234 19.44 6.12 -1.07
N GLY A 235 20.10 5.50 -0.08
CA GLY A 235 21.44 5.80 0.37
C GLY A 235 21.61 7.08 1.20
N LYS A 236 20.51 7.77 1.55
CA LYS A 236 20.58 9.05 2.26
C LYS A 236 21.04 8.91 3.72
N CYS A 237 20.41 8.01 4.47
CA CYS A 237 20.63 7.85 5.89
C CYS A 237 21.71 6.80 6.18
N ILE A 238 22.72 7.16 6.96
CA ILE A 238 23.82 6.25 7.31
C ILE A 238 23.31 4.93 7.94
N PRO A 239 22.40 4.95 8.93
CA PRO A 239 21.90 3.70 9.51
C PRO A 239 21.24 2.77 8.49
N CYS A 240 20.54 3.29 7.49
CA CYS A 240 19.97 2.49 6.42
C CYS A 240 21.06 1.98 5.47
N ARG A 241 21.88 2.89 4.92
CA ARG A 241 22.90 2.55 3.92
C ARG A 241 23.95 1.56 4.44
N GLU A 242 24.52 1.84 5.61
CA GLU A 242 25.56 1.01 6.22
C GLU A 242 24.98 -0.10 7.10
N GLY A 243 23.91 0.19 7.84
CA GLY A 243 23.30 -0.75 8.79
C GLY A 243 22.71 -1.96 8.09
N THR A 244 21.95 -1.78 6.98
CA THR A 244 21.41 -2.92 6.24
C THR A 244 22.50 -3.80 5.63
N ASN A 245 23.60 -3.20 5.17
CA ASN A 245 24.76 -3.96 4.69
C ASN A 245 25.39 -4.79 5.82
N ARG A 246 25.58 -4.21 7.01
CA ARG A 246 26.11 -4.94 8.17
C ARG A 246 25.18 -6.05 8.65
N MET A 247 23.87 -5.79 8.70
CA MET A 247 22.88 -6.81 9.04
C MET A 247 22.93 -7.99 8.05
N TYR A 248 23.04 -7.71 6.76
CA TYR A 248 23.18 -8.76 5.74
C TYR A 248 24.46 -9.59 5.91
N GLN A 249 25.56 -8.98 6.33
CA GLN A 249 26.83 -9.68 6.56
C GLN A 249 26.82 -10.56 7.84
N ILE A 250 26.03 -10.16 8.84
CA ILE A 250 25.90 -10.89 10.12
C ILE A 250 25.02 -12.13 9.95
N LEU A 251 23.94 -12.04 9.16
CA LEU A 251 23.03 -13.14 8.83
C LEU A 251 23.69 -14.12 7.82
#